data_e11bafaf0e1b55ebeb44381a29d35fd5
#
_entry.id   e11bafaf0e1b55ebeb44381a29d35fd5
#
_cell.length_a   1.000
_cell.length_b   1.000
_cell.length_c   1.000
_cell.angle_alpha   90.00
_cell.angle_beta   90.00
_cell.angle_gamma   90.00
#
_symmetry.space_group_name_H-M   'P 1'
#
loop_
_entity.id
_entity.type
_entity.pdbx_description
1 polymer ?
#
loop_
_entity_poly.entity_id
_entity_poly.type
_entity_poly.pdbx_seq_one_letter_code
_entity_poly.pdbx_strand_id
1 'polypeptide(L)'
;MRKLLPLLLTIQLSAIDYAHKPADPQPTGWPLTAEEKAFIAKPEFERRPGREVNKHLPHLWPAVPSAGSWGGTAWVDTHAKLVAYVQKNAGPCDVLLVGDSITQQWGSPLDKGVLNAAWLKAFPDAKTINIGIGGDKAQNVLWRLDHGGVDGLKPKAIVLMIGNNNMFFTPETGVAAAAQGVKACLANLREKFPEADVVVAKILPCHAPKNRFYEDILLTNAEIDKLNLGADPKVKLLDLTKDFLNADGTIKQVLFTPDNIHLSLAGYEVYAQKLAPLLKPALAR
;
A
#
# COMPACT_ATOMS: atom_id res chain seq x y z
N MET A 1 6.57 -8.04 44.67
CA MET A 1 5.47 -7.74 43.75
C MET A 1 5.65 -6.31 43.24
N ARG A 2 6.33 -6.14 42.12
CA ARG A 2 6.48 -4.83 41.44
C ARG A 2 5.36 -4.69 40.44
N LYS A 3 4.46 -3.74 40.65
CA LYS A 3 3.41 -3.35 39.70
C LYS A 3 4.09 -2.65 38.52
N LEU A 4 4.09 -3.30 37.37
CA LEU A 4 4.37 -2.65 36.09
C LEU A 4 3.15 -1.80 35.72
N LEU A 5 3.26 -0.49 35.83
CA LEU A 5 2.35 0.45 35.15
C LEU A 5 2.58 0.33 33.66
N PRO A 6 1.53 0.23 32.83
CA PRO A 6 1.68 0.38 31.38
C PRO A 6 2.04 1.84 31.10
N LEU A 7 3.22 2.05 30.55
CA LEU A 7 3.62 3.32 29.96
C LEU A 7 2.76 3.53 28.70
N LEU A 8 1.63 4.19 28.87
CA LEU A 8 0.87 4.76 27.75
C LEU A 8 1.73 5.86 27.15
N LEU A 9 2.52 5.50 26.15
CA LEU A 9 3.19 6.45 25.27
C LEU A 9 2.08 7.12 24.45
N THR A 10 1.50 8.19 24.96
CA THR A 10 0.73 9.14 24.17
C THR A 10 1.71 9.83 23.25
N ILE A 11 1.92 9.24 22.05
CA ILE A 11 2.53 9.96 20.95
C ILE A 11 1.52 11.06 20.61
N GLN A 12 1.78 12.26 21.11
CA GLN A 12 1.16 13.47 20.56
C GLN A 12 1.59 13.52 19.09
N LEU A 13 0.71 13.04 18.22
CA LEU A 13 0.75 13.36 16.80
C LEU A 13 0.44 14.86 16.70
N SER A 14 1.45 15.70 16.99
CA SER A 14 1.41 17.08 16.53
C SER A 14 1.13 17.01 15.04
N ALA A 15 0.20 17.81 14.57
CA ALA A 15 -0.11 17.94 13.17
C ALA A 15 1.18 18.28 12.41
N ILE A 16 1.91 17.23 11.98
CA ILE A 16 2.91 17.40 10.96
C ILE A 16 2.09 17.74 9.73
N ASP A 17 2.27 18.95 9.27
CA ASP A 17 1.68 19.43 8.04
C ASP A 17 2.28 18.57 6.92
N TYR A 18 1.54 17.51 6.53
CA TYR A 18 1.88 16.64 5.42
C TYR A 18 1.49 17.26 4.09
N ALA A 19 1.64 18.58 3.96
CA ALA A 19 1.87 19.15 2.67
C ALA A 19 3.17 18.51 2.16
N HIS A 20 3.03 17.51 1.32
CA HIS A 20 4.15 16.82 0.68
C HIS A 20 4.87 17.80 -0.24
N LYS A 21 5.69 18.67 0.35
CA LYS A 21 6.75 19.36 -0.37
C LYS A 21 8.03 18.66 0.03
N PRO A 22 8.69 17.96 -0.89
CA PRO A 22 10.08 17.56 -0.68
C PRO A 22 10.86 18.80 -0.25
N ALA A 23 11.71 18.69 0.76
CA ALA A 23 12.55 19.78 1.22
C ALA A 23 13.52 20.29 0.13
N ASP A 24 13.74 19.49 -0.90
CA ASP A 24 14.33 19.85 -2.18
C ASP A 24 13.42 19.32 -3.30
N PRO A 25 13.28 20.02 -4.43
CA PRO A 25 12.62 19.47 -5.59
C PRO A 25 13.37 18.22 -6.02
N GLN A 26 12.90 17.06 -5.54
CA GLN A 26 13.35 15.80 -6.10
C GLN A 26 13.05 15.87 -7.59
N PRO A 27 14.02 15.51 -8.46
CA PRO A 27 13.74 15.51 -9.88
C PRO A 27 12.52 14.60 -10.09
N THR A 28 11.39 15.22 -10.38
CA THR A 28 10.19 14.52 -10.78
C THR A 28 10.48 13.94 -12.15
N GLY A 29 10.60 12.66 -12.21
CA GLY A 29 10.75 11.99 -13.49
C GLY A 29 11.73 10.81 -13.50
N TRP A 30 11.43 9.89 -14.33
CA TRP A 30 12.30 8.83 -14.79
C TRP A 30 13.22 9.37 -15.89
N PRO A 31 14.53 9.05 -15.93
CA PRO A 31 15.26 8.04 -15.15
C PRO A 31 15.76 8.54 -13.78
N LEU A 32 16.11 7.56 -12.91
CA LEU A 32 16.71 7.79 -11.59
C LEU A 32 17.90 8.77 -11.67
N THR A 33 18.01 9.64 -10.68
CA THR A 33 19.18 10.48 -10.48
C THR A 33 20.44 9.64 -10.21
N ALA A 34 21.60 10.25 -10.35
CA ALA A 34 22.87 9.60 -10.01
C ALA A 34 22.93 9.20 -8.52
N GLU A 35 22.34 10.01 -7.65
CA GLU A 35 22.30 9.77 -6.20
C GLU A 35 21.37 8.61 -5.85
N GLU A 36 20.18 8.54 -6.44
CA GLU A 36 19.24 7.41 -6.29
C GLU A 36 19.86 6.11 -6.80
N LYS A 37 20.55 6.15 -7.94
CA LYS A 37 21.29 4.99 -8.48
C LYS A 37 22.39 4.54 -7.56
N ALA A 38 23.18 5.48 -7.03
CA ALA A 38 24.28 5.20 -6.10
C ALA A 38 23.74 4.63 -4.76
N PHE A 39 22.59 5.12 -4.31
CA PHE A 39 21.93 4.60 -3.11
C PHE A 39 21.44 3.15 -3.30
N ILE A 40 20.79 2.85 -4.42
CA ILE A 40 20.27 1.52 -4.75
C ILE A 40 21.41 0.51 -4.96
N ALA A 41 22.54 0.95 -5.51
CA ALA A 41 23.69 0.10 -5.79
C ALA A 41 24.52 -0.32 -4.55
N LYS A 42 24.16 0.15 -3.35
CA LYS A 42 24.89 -0.24 -2.13
C LYS A 42 24.68 -1.72 -1.80
N PRO A 43 25.76 -2.48 -1.51
CA PRO A 43 25.68 -3.92 -1.25
C PRO A 43 24.77 -4.32 -0.06
N GLU A 44 24.65 -3.44 0.93
CA GLU A 44 23.76 -3.60 2.07
C GLU A 44 22.29 -3.61 1.65
N PHE A 45 21.98 -3.04 0.49
CA PHE A 45 20.65 -3.02 -0.09
C PHE A 45 20.23 -4.41 -0.63
N GLU A 46 21.19 -5.18 -1.14
CA GLU A 46 20.95 -6.50 -1.72
C GLU A 46 20.75 -7.60 -0.66
N ARG A 47 21.37 -7.43 0.52
CA ARG A 47 21.47 -8.53 1.51
C ARG A 47 20.35 -8.61 2.52
N ARG A 48 19.68 -7.51 2.88
CA ARG A 48 18.53 -7.48 3.81
C ARG A 48 17.64 -6.29 3.53
N PRO A 49 16.73 -6.41 2.59
CA PRO A 49 15.84 -5.30 2.27
C PRO A 49 15.03 -4.91 3.51
N GLY A 50 15.24 -3.71 3.98
CA GLY A 50 14.41 -3.09 5.00
C GLY A 50 14.97 -2.98 6.41
N ARG A 51 15.94 -3.80 6.84
CA ARG A 51 16.50 -3.67 8.19
C ARG A 51 17.61 -2.65 8.33
N GLU A 52 18.44 -2.42 7.31
CA GLU A 52 19.63 -1.57 7.42
C GLU A 52 19.44 -0.15 6.91
N VAL A 53 18.62 0.04 5.92
CA VAL A 53 18.22 1.38 5.46
C VAL A 53 17.49 2.15 6.56
N ASN A 54 16.84 1.45 7.47
CA ASN A 54 16.08 2.02 8.58
C ASN A 54 16.94 2.59 9.72
N LYS A 55 18.22 2.24 9.84
CA LYS A 55 19.06 2.72 10.93
C LYS A 55 19.40 4.21 10.85
N HIS A 56 19.35 4.81 9.68
CA HIS A 56 19.86 6.16 9.47
C HIS A 56 18.80 7.25 9.44
N LEU A 57 17.51 6.93 9.26
CA LEU A 57 16.41 7.92 9.22
C LEU A 57 15.09 7.38 9.79
N PRO A 58 15.05 6.87 11.02
CA PRO A 58 13.89 6.14 11.53
C PRO A 58 12.61 6.97 11.67
N HIS A 59 12.70 8.28 11.78
CA HIS A 59 11.58 9.16 12.10
C HIS A 59 10.92 9.82 10.90
N LEU A 60 11.52 9.75 9.70
CA LEU A 60 10.96 10.35 8.47
C LEU A 60 10.36 9.33 7.51
N TRP A 61 10.42 8.09 7.87
CA TRP A 61 10.44 6.94 7.01
C TRP A 61 9.22 6.61 6.20
N PRO A 62 7.98 6.63 6.72
CA PRO A 62 6.87 6.14 5.90
C PRO A 62 6.32 7.19 4.93
N ALA A 63 6.61 8.45 5.19
CA ALA A 63 6.10 9.55 4.38
C ALA A 63 7.14 10.13 3.41
N VAL A 64 8.37 9.62 3.41
CA VAL A 64 9.44 10.07 2.52
C VAL A 64 9.54 9.11 1.33
N PRO A 65 9.37 9.57 0.10
CA PRO A 65 9.52 8.73 -1.08
C PRO A 65 10.88 8.04 -1.12
N SER A 66 10.90 6.76 -1.47
CA SER A 66 12.14 5.98 -1.58
C SER A 66 12.06 4.98 -2.73
N ALA A 67 13.04 5.02 -3.61
CA ALA A 67 13.24 4.03 -4.66
C ALA A 67 13.74 2.69 -4.12
N GLY A 68 14.16 2.65 -2.86
CA GLY A 68 14.69 1.45 -2.23
C GLY A 68 13.59 0.47 -1.85
N SER A 69 13.63 -0.71 -2.44
CA SER A 69 12.86 -1.87 -2.03
C SER A 69 13.75 -3.09 -1.99
N TRP A 70 13.22 -4.20 -1.48
CA TRP A 70 13.90 -5.47 -1.60
C TRP A 70 14.12 -5.79 -3.10
N GLY A 71 15.31 -6.25 -3.47
CA GLY A 71 15.65 -6.55 -4.85
C GLY A 71 16.46 -5.49 -5.61
N GLY A 72 16.83 -4.37 -4.97
CA GLY A 72 17.76 -3.39 -5.55
C GLY A 72 17.38 -2.95 -6.97
N THR A 73 18.27 -3.14 -7.94
CA THR A 73 18.03 -2.79 -9.35
C THR A 73 16.85 -3.53 -9.97
N ALA A 74 16.55 -4.77 -9.55
CA ALA A 74 15.42 -5.53 -10.08
C ALA A 74 14.07 -4.87 -9.75
N TRP A 75 13.93 -4.21 -8.60
CA TRP A 75 12.74 -3.43 -8.26
C TRP A 75 12.60 -2.20 -9.19
N VAL A 76 13.71 -1.52 -9.47
CA VAL A 76 13.75 -0.37 -10.39
C VAL A 76 13.35 -0.79 -11.80
N ASP A 77 13.86 -1.93 -12.28
CA ASP A 77 13.50 -2.49 -13.59
C ASP A 77 12.02 -2.87 -13.64
N THR A 78 11.49 -3.37 -12.53
CA THR A 78 10.07 -3.67 -12.35
C THR A 78 9.22 -2.41 -12.45
N HIS A 79 9.63 -1.35 -11.76
CA HIS A 79 8.97 -0.05 -11.87
C HIS A 79 9.02 0.50 -13.30
N ALA A 80 10.17 0.42 -13.98
CA ALA A 80 10.29 0.86 -15.37
C ALA A 80 9.31 0.14 -16.31
N LYS A 81 9.10 -1.17 -16.12
CA LYS A 81 8.09 -1.94 -16.87
C LYS A 81 6.67 -1.44 -16.59
N LEU A 82 6.37 -1.12 -15.31
CA LEU A 82 5.07 -0.53 -14.96
C LEU A 82 4.87 0.85 -15.56
N VAL A 83 5.89 1.71 -15.57
CA VAL A 83 5.83 3.02 -16.22
C VAL A 83 5.51 2.87 -17.69
N ALA A 84 6.20 1.98 -18.41
CA ALA A 84 5.92 1.70 -19.82
C ALA A 84 4.48 1.20 -20.04
N TYR A 85 3.99 0.33 -19.15
CA TYR A 85 2.59 -0.13 -19.18
C TYR A 85 1.60 1.02 -18.94
N VAL A 86 1.85 1.87 -17.95
CA VAL A 86 1.01 3.04 -17.64
C VAL A 86 0.97 3.99 -18.83
N GLN A 87 2.11 4.32 -19.42
CA GLN A 87 2.20 5.19 -20.59
C GLN A 87 1.40 4.63 -21.78
N LYS A 88 1.49 3.33 -22.03
CA LYS A 88 0.70 2.65 -23.08
C LYS A 88 -0.81 2.72 -22.82
N ASN A 89 -1.23 2.81 -21.58
CA ASN A 89 -2.62 2.82 -21.14
C ASN A 89 -3.10 4.20 -20.64
N ALA A 90 -2.33 5.25 -20.90
CA ALA A 90 -2.67 6.61 -20.49
C ALA A 90 -4.08 7.01 -20.96
N GLY A 91 -4.73 7.87 -20.17
CA GLY A 91 -6.10 8.32 -20.40
C GLY A 91 -7.10 7.74 -19.42
N PRO A 92 -8.40 7.73 -19.76
CA PRO A 92 -9.45 7.25 -18.87
C PRO A 92 -9.30 5.78 -18.51
N CYS A 93 -9.46 5.48 -17.23
CA CYS A 93 -9.62 4.12 -16.71
C CYS A 93 -10.66 4.13 -15.57
N ASP A 94 -11.28 2.98 -15.36
CA ASP A 94 -12.33 2.87 -14.34
C ASP A 94 -11.73 2.70 -12.95
N VAL A 95 -10.75 1.81 -12.80
CA VAL A 95 -10.12 1.53 -11.50
C VAL A 95 -8.60 1.53 -11.61
N LEU A 96 -7.95 2.24 -10.68
CA LEU A 96 -6.52 2.15 -10.44
C LEU A 96 -6.27 1.38 -9.12
N LEU A 97 -5.53 0.28 -9.20
CA LEU A 97 -5.12 -0.51 -8.04
C LEU A 97 -3.70 -0.13 -7.62
N VAL A 98 -3.54 0.30 -6.37
CA VAL A 98 -2.28 0.81 -5.81
C VAL A 98 -1.95 0.05 -4.54
N GLY A 99 -0.75 -0.53 -4.45
CA GLY A 99 -0.32 -1.25 -3.26
C GLY A 99 0.88 -2.17 -3.47
N ASP A 100 0.94 -3.20 -2.65
CA ASP A 100 2.01 -4.20 -2.59
C ASP A 100 1.66 -5.52 -3.31
N SER A 101 2.18 -6.66 -2.80
CA SER A 101 1.94 -7.99 -3.37
C SER A 101 0.47 -8.42 -3.38
N ILE A 102 -0.31 -8.04 -2.37
CA ILE A 102 -1.74 -8.38 -2.33
C ILE A 102 -2.46 -7.63 -3.45
N THR A 103 -2.08 -6.38 -3.72
CA THR A 103 -2.58 -5.62 -4.86
C THR A 103 -2.08 -6.20 -6.18
N GLN A 104 -0.79 -6.54 -6.28
CA GLN A 104 -0.22 -7.15 -7.48
C GLN A 104 -0.99 -8.41 -7.90
N GLN A 105 -1.33 -9.26 -6.95
CA GLN A 105 -2.01 -10.54 -7.21
C GLN A 105 -3.48 -10.43 -7.64
N TRP A 106 -4.08 -9.24 -7.67
CA TRP A 106 -5.30 -9.03 -8.45
C TRP A 106 -5.08 -9.26 -9.96
N GLY A 107 -3.85 -9.37 -10.40
CA GLY A 107 -3.41 -9.52 -11.79
C GLY A 107 -2.67 -8.28 -12.25
N SER A 108 -1.36 -8.37 -12.24
CA SER A 108 -0.46 -7.29 -12.64
C SER A 108 0.02 -7.49 -14.07
N PRO A 109 0.30 -6.41 -14.81
CA PRO A 109 1.02 -6.50 -16.08
C PRO A 109 2.43 -7.07 -15.93
N LEU A 110 2.97 -7.09 -14.71
CA LEU A 110 4.26 -7.70 -14.39
C LEU A 110 4.23 -9.24 -14.41
N ASP A 111 3.03 -9.81 -14.22
CA ASP A 111 2.84 -11.26 -14.25
C ASP A 111 2.36 -11.68 -15.66
N LYS A 112 1.12 -12.16 -15.76
CA LYS A 112 0.53 -12.57 -17.03
C LYS A 112 -0.29 -11.47 -17.71
N GLY A 113 -0.39 -10.29 -17.09
CA GLY A 113 -1.19 -9.19 -17.59
C GLY A 113 -2.70 -9.41 -17.57
N VAL A 114 -3.15 -10.45 -16.87
CA VAL A 114 -4.56 -10.83 -16.77
C VAL A 114 -5.03 -10.68 -15.34
N LEU A 115 -6.12 -9.97 -15.13
CA LEU A 115 -6.78 -9.86 -13.84
C LEU A 115 -7.29 -11.23 -13.38
N ASN A 116 -7.24 -11.49 -12.08
CA ASN A 116 -7.69 -12.77 -11.55
C ASN A 116 -9.22 -12.96 -11.68
N ALA A 117 -9.67 -14.22 -11.57
CA ALA A 117 -11.07 -14.57 -11.78
C ALA A 117 -12.03 -13.85 -10.82
N ALA A 118 -11.61 -13.55 -9.59
CA ALA A 118 -12.43 -12.84 -8.61
C ALA A 118 -12.69 -11.39 -9.06
N TRP A 119 -11.65 -10.71 -9.58
CA TRP A 119 -11.80 -9.36 -10.13
C TRP A 119 -12.72 -9.36 -11.36
N LEU A 120 -12.44 -10.22 -12.33
CA LEU A 120 -13.22 -10.31 -13.57
C LEU A 120 -14.70 -10.65 -13.31
N LYS A 121 -15.00 -11.47 -12.30
CA LYS A 121 -16.36 -11.79 -11.89
C LYS A 121 -17.09 -10.57 -11.27
N ALA A 122 -16.38 -9.77 -10.49
CA ALA A 122 -16.98 -8.63 -9.79
C ALA A 122 -17.07 -7.36 -10.67
N PHE A 123 -16.13 -7.18 -11.58
CA PHE A 123 -15.94 -5.99 -12.40
C PHE A 123 -15.60 -6.36 -13.86
N PRO A 124 -16.49 -7.09 -14.57
CA PRO A 124 -16.18 -7.67 -15.88
C PRO A 124 -15.85 -6.64 -16.95
N ASP A 125 -16.46 -5.46 -16.87
CA ASP A 125 -16.34 -4.41 -17.91
C ASP A 125 -15.41 -3.26 -17.47
N ALA A 126 -14.84 -3.32 -16.27
CA ALA A 126 -14.01 -2.24 -15.74
C ALA A 126 -12.61 -2.24 -16.37
N LYS A 127 -12.25 -1.15 -17.06
CA LYS A 127 -10.87 -0.89 -17.46
C LYS A 127 -10.01 -0.65 -16.21
N THR A 128 -9.30 -1.67 -15.78
CA THR A 128 -8.52 -1.66 -14.54
C THR A 128 -7.03 -1.59 -14.84
N ILE A 129 -6.35 -0.67 -14.18
CA ILE A 129 -4.89 -0.54 -14.19
C ILE A 129 -4.37 -0.97 -12.83
N ASN A 130 -3.50 -1.97 -12.80
CA ASN A 130 -2.90 -2.46 -11.57
C ASN A 130 -1.42 -2.10 -11.52
N ILE A 131 -1.04 -1.31 -10.53
CA ILE A 131 0.35 -0.88 -10.31
C ILE A 131 0.94 -1.44 -9.00
N GLY A 132 0.39 -2.50 -8.44
CA GLY A 132 0.95 -3.19 -7.28
C GLY A 132 2.33 -3.79 -7.58
N ILE A 133 3.27 -3.65 -6.63
CA ILE A 133 4.58 -4.33 -6.66
C ILE A 133 4.77 -5.07 -5.35
N GLY A 134 5.05 -6.37 -5.44
CA GLY A 134 5.30 -7.22 -4.27
C GLY A 134 6.43 -6.68 -3.39
N GLY A 135 6.23 -6.71 -2.08
CA GLY A 135 7.21 -6.23 -1.11
C GLY A 135 7.27 -4.71 -0.93
N ASP A 136 6.50 -3.93 -1.68
CA ASP A 136 6.47 -2.48 -1.51
C ASP A 136 6.00 -2.07 -0.12
N LYS A 137 6.66 -1.06 0.39
CA LYS A 137 6.25 -0.26 1.54
C LYS A 137 5.60 1.03 1.06
N ALA A 138 4.95 1.76 1.97
CA ALA A 138 4.30 3.03 1.64
C ALA A 138 5.25 4.02 0.94
N GLN A 139 6.50 4.14 1.40
CA GLN A 139 7.49 5.02 0.79
C GLN A 139 7.86 4.62 -0.64
N ASN A 140 7.82 3.33 -0.96
CA ASN A 140 8.05 2.86 -2.33
C ASN A 140 6.87 3.25 -3.24
N VAL A 141 5.66 3.10 -2.75
CA VAL A 141 4.45 3.56 -3.46
C VAL A 141 4.53 5.07 -3.70
N LEU A 142 4.83 5.88 -2.66
CA LEU A 142 4.99 7.33 -2.79
C LEU A 142 6.00 7.69 -3.88
N TRP A 143 7.18 7.06 -3.85
CA TRP A 143 8.20 7.30 -4.86
C TRP A 143 7.68 6.98 -6.27
N ARG A 144 7.01 5.84 -6.45
CA ARG A 144 6.47 5.43 -7.76
C ARG A 144 5.38 6.36 -8.29
N LEU A 145 4.54 6.90 -7.40
CA LEU A 145 3.51 7.87 -7.77
C LEU A 145 4.13 9.15 -8.35
N ASP A 146 5.31 9.54 -7.88
CA ASP A 146 6.01 10.75 -8.33
C ASP A 146 7.00 10.50 -9.49
N HIS A 147 7.23 9.23 -9.85
CA HIS A 147 8.19 8.84 -10.88
C HIS A 147 7.53 8.09 -12.04
N GLY A 148 6.48 8.64 -12.58
CA GLY A 148 5.81 8.12 -13.80
C GLY A 148 4.84 6.98 -13.56
N GLY A 149 4.73 6.48 -12.33
CA GLY A 149 3.89 5.31 -12.02
C GLY A 149 2.39 5.49 -12.26
N VAL A 150 1.93 6.73 -12.48
CA VAL A 150 0.52 7.07 -12.71
C VAL A 150 0.31 8.14 -13.77
N ASP A 151 1.38 8.55 -14.44
CA ASP A 151 1.35 9.69 -15.35
C ASP A 151 0.36 9.47 -16.52
N GLY A 152 -0.47 10.47 -16.75
CA GLY A 152 -1.44 10.46 -17.82
C GLY A 152 -2.69 9.61 -17.57
N LEU A 153 -2.80 8.89 -16.45
CA LEU A 153 -4.02 8.15 -16.08
C LEU A 153 -5.12 9.11 -15.61
N LYS A 154 -6.37 8.71 -15.82
CA LYS A 154 -7.57 9.42 -15.34
C LYS A 154 -8.54 8.40 -14.73
N PRO A 155 -8.27 7.88 -13.53
CA PRO A 155 -9.12 6.88 -12.88
C PRO A 155 -10.42 7.51 -12.36
N LYS A 156 -11.55 6.79 -12.47
CA LYS A 156 -12.79 7.11 -11.75
C LYS A 156 -12.71 6.72 -10.28
N ALA A 157 -12.06 5.61 -10.00
CA ALA A 157 -11.85 5.11 -8.64
C ALA A 157 -10.44 4.57 -8.44
N ILE A 158 -9.96 4.63 -7.20
CA ILE A 158 -8.65 4.12 -6.78
C ILE A 158 -8.86 3.19 -5.59
N VAL A 159 -8.18 2.05 -5.58
CA VAL A 159 -8.10 1.18 -4.41
C VAL A 159 -6.67 1.21 -3.89
N LEU A 160 -6.50 1.68 -2.66
CA LEU A 160 -5.21 1.74 -1.98
C LEU A 160 -5.18 0.71 -0.85
N MET A 161 -4.22 -0.22 -0.91
CA MET A 161 -3.88 -1.12 0.18
C MET A 161 -2.37 -1.22 0.31
N ILE A 162 -1.82 -0.66 1.38
CA ILE A 162 -0.37 -0.59 1.64
C ILE A 162 -0.11 -0.53 3.15
N GLY A 163 1.08 -0.91 3.57
CA GLY A 163 1.54 -0.78 4.95
C GLY A 163 1.96 -2.11 5.59
N ASN A 164 1.51 -3.24 5.05
CA ASN A 164 1.86 -4.56 5.56
C ASN A 164 3.38 -4.75 5.67
N ASN A 165 4.12 -4.41 4.62
CA ASN A 165 5.58 -4.56 4.60
C ASN A 165 6.32 -3.54 5.46
N ASN A 166 5.70 -2.42 5.85
CA ASN A 166 6.30 -1.49 6.79
C ASN A 166 6.49 -2.13 8.17
N MET A 167 5.57 -2.97 8.61
CA MET A 167 5.60 -3.64 9.91
C MET A 167 6.65 -4.75 9.99
N PHE A 168 6.93 -5.46 8.89
CA PHE A 168 7.94 -6.53 8.86
C PHE A 168 9.36 -6.04 9.19
N PHE A 169 9.66 -4.78 8.91
CA PHE A 169 11.04 -4.31 8.86
C PHE A 169 11.42 -3.35 9.99
N THR A 170 10.46 -2.81 10.74
CA THR A 170 10.71 -1.90 11.86
C THR A 170 9.69 -2.09 12.97
N PRO A 171 9.86 -3.14 13.79
CA PRO A 171 8.86 -3.47 14.82
C PRO A 171 8.55 -2.34 15.80
N GLU A 172 9.53 -1.49 16.13
CA GLU A 172 9.36 -0.43 17.16
C GLU A 172 8.68 0.83 16.61
N THR A 173 8.74 1.05 15.30
CA THR A 173 8.14 2.21 14.62
C THR A 173 7.13 1.78 13.55
N GLY A 174 7.04 0.48 13.27
CA GLY A 174 6.33 -0.08 12.13
C GLY A 174 4.85 0.28 12.10
N VAL A 175 4.18 0.24 13.25
CA VAL A 175 2.76 0.55 13.40
C VAL A 175 2.46 2.01 13.00
N ALA A 176 3.10 2.96 13.67
CA ALA A 176 2.90 4.38 13.36
C ALA A 176 3.38 4.70 11.94
N ALA A 177 4.49 4.10 11.52
CA ALA A 177 5.05 4.25 10.20
C ALA A 177 4.09 3.76 9.10
N ALA A 178 3.47 2.61 9.27
CA ALA A 178 2.52 2.08 8.30
C ALA A 178 1.29 2.99 8.17
N ALA A 179 0.69 3.41 9.28
CA ALA A 179 -0.47 4.29 9.29
C ALA A 179 -0.17 5.66 8.63
N GLN A 180 0.98 6.27 8.98
CA GLN A 180 1.42 7.52 8.36
C GLN A 180 1.69 7.35 6.85
N GLY A 181 2.26 6.20 6.47
CA GLY A 181 2.48 5.88 5.07
C GLY A 181 1.19 5.77 4.27
N VAL A 182 0.14 5.14 4.84
CA VAL A 182 -1.20 5.10 4.23
C VAL A 182 -1.74 6.51 4.03
N LYS A 183 -1.65 7.37 5.07
CA LYS A 183 -2.07 8.77 5.00
C LYS A 183 -1.34 9.53 3.89
N ALA A 184 -0.01 9.39 3.81
CA ALA A 184 0.80 10.07 2.80
C ALA A 184 0.47 9.60 1.38
N CYS A 185 0.30 8.29 1.17
CA CYS A 185 -0.12 7.74 -0.12
C CYS A 185 -1.50 8.27 -0.53
N LEU A 186 -2.46 8.30 0.41
CA LEU A 186 -3.78 8.85 0.15
C LEU A 186 -3.72 10.33 -0.23
N ALA A 187 -2.95 11.14 0.51
CA ALA A 187 -2.80 12.56 0.23
C ALA A 187 -2.24 12.80 -1.19
N ASN A 188 -1.18 12.07 -1.56
CA ASN A 188 -0.58 12.15 -2.90
C ASN A 188 -1.58 11.74 -4.00
N LEU A 189 -2.33 10.66 -3.79
CA LEU A 189 -3.35 10.20 -4.73
C LEU A 189 -4.50 11.21 -4.86
N ARG A 190 -4.92 11.85 -3.77
CA ARG A 190 -5.97 12.88 -3.78
C ARG A 190 -5.51 14.16 -4.49
N GLU A 191 -4.23 14.53 -4.34
CA GLU A 191 -3.64 15.66 -5.06
C GLU A 191 -3.60 15.39 -6.58
N LYS A 192 -3.13 14.20 -6.97
CA LYS A 192 -3.02 13.82 -8.39
C LYS A 192 -4.38 13.57 -9.05
N PHE A 193 -5.34 13.06 -8.31
CA PHE A 193 -6.65 12.62 -8.82
C PHE A 193 -7.82 13.18 -7.98
N PRO A 194 -8.02 14.49 -7.96
CA PRO A 194 -9.04 15.13 -7.11
C PRO A 194 -10.46 14.64 -7.41
N GLU A 195 -10.73 14.18 -8.63
CA GLU A 195 -12.05 13.71 -9.03
C GLU A 195 -12.31 12.23 -8.78
N ALA A 196 -11.26 11.44 -8.53
CA ALA A 196 -11.40 10.02 -8.29
C ALA A 196 -11.96 9.73 -6.88
N ASP A 197 -12.82 8.73 -6.75
CA ASP A 197 -13.17 8.16 -5.45
C ASP A 197 -12.02 7.25 -5.00
N VAL A 198 -11.65 7.28 -3.72
CA VAL A 198 -10.58 6.45 -3.19
C VAL A 198 -11.13 5.50 -2.13
N VAL A 199 -10.92 4.20 -2.31
CA VAL A 199 -11.17 3.20 -1.28
C VAL A 199 -9.83 2.84 -0.65
N VAL A 200 -9.67 3.17 0.63
CA VAL A 200 -8.54 2.72 1.44
C VAL A 200 -8.92 1.42 2.12
N ALA A 201 -8.27 0.32 1.75
CA ALA A 201 -8.45 -0.95 2.44
C ALA A 201 -7.48 -1.04 3.61
N LYS A 202 -8.00 -1.39 4.79
CA LYS A 202 -7.19 -1.71 5.97
C LYS A 202 -6.34 -2.96 5.72
N ILE A 203 -5.27 -3.08 6.47
CA ILE A 203 -4.36 -4.23 6.38
C ILE A 203 -5.10 -5.48 6.85
N LEU A 204 -5.00 -6.56 6.08
CA LEU A 204 -5.66 -7.83 6.37
C LEU A 204 -5.06 -8.50 7.63
N PRO A 205 -5.84 -9.31 8.38
CA PRO A 205 -5.43 -9.94 9.63
C PRO A 205 -4.51 -11.15 9.39
N CYS A 206 -3.36 -10.93 8.76
CA CYS A 206 -2.39 -11.96 8.47
C CYS A 206 -1.85 -12.62 9.76
N HIS A 207 -1.59 -13.92 9.72
CA HIS A 207 -1.00 -14.69 10.83
C HIS A 207 -1.76 -14.70 12.16
N ALA A 208 -3.04 -14.33 12.21
CA ALA A 208 -3.83 -14.41 13.44
C ALA A 208 -4.01 -15.86 13.91
N PRO A 209 -4.15 -16.12 15.23
CA PRO A 209 -3.92 -15.26 16.38
C PRO A 209 -2.53 -15.44 17.00
N LYS A 210 -2.21 -14.61 18.00
CA LYS A 210 -1.01 -14.76 18.87
C LYS A 210 0.33 -14.67 18.14
N ASN A 211 0.41 -13.91 17.08
CA ASN A 211 1.65 -13.55 16.44
C ASN A 211 1.86 -12.04 16.61
N ARG A 212 3.07 -11.62 16.99
CA ARG A 212 3.41 -10.19 17.12
C ARG A 212 3.03 -9.39 15.87
N PHE A 213 3.22 -9.96 14.72
CA PHE A 213 2.87 -9.32 13.46
C PHE A 213 1.37 -9.03 13.34
N TYR A 214 0.52 -9.96 13.79
CA TYR A 214 -0.91 -9.74 13.82
C TYR A 214 -1.32 -8.65 14.84
N GLU A 215 -0.66 -8.61 15.98
CA GLU A 215 -0.86 -7.53 16.97
C GLU A 215 -0.50 -6.16 16.37
N ASP A 216 0.62 -6.07 15.65
CA ASP A 216 1.05 -4.87 14.95
C ASP A 216 0.06 -4.47 13.83
N ILE A 217 -0.57 -5.43 13.14
CA ILE A 217 -1.66 -5.16 12.18
C ILE A 217 -2.86 -4.52 12.87
N LEU A 218 -3.31 -5.07 14.01
CA LEU A 218 -4.44 -4.52 14.75
C LEU A 218 -4.16 -3.09 15.22
N LEU A 219 -2.97 -2.85 15.77
CA LEU A 219 -2.53 -1.53 16.19
C LEU A 219 -2.45 -0.56 15.00
N THR A 220 -1.90 -0.99 13.87
CA THR A 220 -1.81 -0.17 12.65
C THR A 220 -3.19 0.20 12.14
N ASN A 221 -4.12 -0.76 12.08
CA ASN A 221 -5.49 -0.50 11.65
C ASN A 221 -6.22 0.46 12.60
N ALA A 222 -5.96 0.37 13.91
CA ALA A 222 -6.47 1.32 14.90
C ALA A 222 -5.90 2.73 14.71
N GLU A 223 -4.62 2.86 14.32
CA GLU A 223 -4.04 4.16 13.96
C GLU A 223 -4.63 4.71 12.64
N ILE A 224 -4.90 3.85 11.66
CA ILE A 224 -5.58 4.24 10.42
C ILE A 224 -6.98 4.80 10.71
N ASP A 225 -7.73 4.21 11.65
CA ASP A 225 -9.05 4.71 12.06
C ASP A 225 -8.96 6.14 12.64
N LYS A 226 -7.90 6.46 13.37
CA LYS A 226 -7.68 7.79 13.95
C LYS A 226 -7.34 8.87 12.90
N LEU A 227 -6.90 8.47 11.71
CA LEU A 227 -6.55 9.41 10.64
C LEU A 227 -7.78 10.12 10.03
N ASN A 228 -8.98 9.74 10.44
CA ASN A 228 -10.24 10.33 9.95
C ASN A 228 -10.31 10.40 8.41
N LEU A 229 -9.90 9.32 7.74
CA LEU A 229 -9.81 9.27 6.28
C LEU A 229 -11.16 9.52 5.60
N GLY A 230 -12.27 9.19 6.27
CA GLY A 230 -13.64 9.42 5.78
C GLY A 230 -14.14 10.85 5.87
N ALA A 231 -13.34 11.83 6.32
CA ALA A 231 -13.72 13.24 6.30
C ALA A 231 -13.84 13.81 4.89
N ASP A 232 -13.12 13.24 3.91
CA ASP A 232 -13.31 13.51 2.49
C ASP A 232 -14.44 12.63 1.94
N PRO A 233 -15.52 13.18 1.38
CA PRO A 233 -16.64 12.40 0.85
C PRO A 233 -16.26 11.46 -0.30
N LYS A 234 -15.12 11.70 -0.95
CA LYS A 234 -14.57 10.84 -1.99
C LYS A 234 -13.69 9.70 -1.43
N VAL A 235 -13.43 9.69 -0.11
CA VAL A 235 -12.62 8.64 0.53
C VAL A 235 -13.51 7.71 1.34
N LYS A 236 -13.37 6.42 1.10
CA LYS A 236 -14.07 5.36 1.84
C LYS A 236 -13.07 4.41 2.45
N LEU A 237 -13.35 3.96 3.67
CA LEU A 237 -12.53 2.96 4.36
C LEU A 237 -13.18 1.58 4.20
N LEU A 238 -12.39 0.58 3.82
CA LEU A 238 -12.79 -0.80 3.73
C LEU A 238 -12.06 -1.62 4.81
N ASP A 239 -12.81 -2.12 5.78
CA ASP A 239 -12.32 -3.03 6.82
C ASP A 239 -12.82 -4.44 6.55
N LEU A 240 -11.90 -5.34 6.29
CA LEU A 240 -12.16 -6.76 6.02
C LEU A 240 -11.80 -7.66 7.21
N THR A 241 -11.37 -7.12 8.33
CA THR A 241 -10.86 -7.89 9.45
C THR A 241 -11.82 -9.01 9.88
N LYS A 242 -13.10 -8.68 10.07
CA LYS A 242 -14.12 -9.66 10.48
C LYS A 242 -14.46 -10.70 9.41
N ASP A 243 -14.31 -10.34 8.14
CA ASP A 243 -14.59 -11.25 7.04
C ASP A 243 -13.52 -12.33 6.90
N PHE A 244 -12.28 -12.04 7.34
CA PHE A 244 -11.13 -12.91 7.25
C PHE A 244 -10.80 -13.68 8.54
N LEU A 245 -11.52 -13.39 9.64
CA LEU A 245 -11.35 -14.08 10.93
C LEU A 245 -12.53 -15.00 11.24
N ASN A 246 -12.24 -16.13 11.89
CA ASN A 246 -13.20 -16.97 12.57
C ASN A 246 -13.68 -16.28 13.87
N ALA A 247 -14.73 -16.82 14.50
CA ALA A 247 -15.26 -16.29 15.75
C ALA A 247 -14.26 -16.37 16.93
N ASP A 248 -13.32 -17.30 16.86
CA ASP A 248 -12.25 -17.48 17.85
C ASP A 248 -11.02 -16.58 17.61
N GLY A 249 -11.09 -15.71 16.60
CA GLY A 249 -10.02 -14.79 16.23
C GLY A 249 -8.91 -15.41 15.37
N THR A 250 -9.01 -16.67 14.97
CA THR A 250 -8.08 -17.27 14.01
C THR A 250 -8.38 -16.83 12.59
N ILE A 251 -7.38 -16.83 11.70
CA ILE A 251 -7.62 -16.59 10.27
C ILE A 251 -8.50 -17.71 9.67
N LYS A 252 -9.38 -17.34 8.76
CA LYS A 252 -10.06 -18.30 7.89
C LYS A 252 -9.06 -18.83 6.85
N GLN A 253 -8.37 -19.91 7.17
CA GLN A 253 -7.25 -20.44 6.39
C GLN A 253 -7.58 -20.61 4.89
N VAL A 254 -8.80 -20.96 4.56
CA VAL A 254 -9.27 -21.11 3.16
C VAL A 254 -9.15 -19.82 2.35
N LEU A 255 -9.13 -18.66 2.99
CA LEU A 255 -9.02 -17.35 2.36
C LEU A 255 -7.57 -16.91 2.11
N PHE A 256 -6.60 -17.67 2.66
CA PHE A 256 -5.19 -17.37 2.53
C PHE A 256 -4.43 -18.48 1.81
N THR A 257 -3.29 -18.13 1.23
CA THR A 257 -2.29 -19.11 0.79
C THR A 257 -1.56 -19.70 2.01
N PRO A 258 -0.77 -20.79 1.85
CA PRO A 258 -0.08 -21.43 2.97
C PRO A 258 0.87 -20.53 3.76
N ASP A 259 1.26 -19.38 3.22
CA ASP A 259 2.11 -18.41 3.92
C ASP A 259 1.34 -17.54 4.93
N ASN A 260 0.01 -17.64 4.99
CA ASN A 260 -0.87 -16.89 5.88
C ASN A 260 -0.82 -15.36 5.70
N ILE A 261 -0.32 -14.88 4.56
CA ILE A 261 -0.20 -13.47 4.20
C ILE A 261 -1.00 -13.17 2.94
N HIS A 262 -0.71 -13.91 1.87
CA HIS A 262 -1.34 -13.68 0.58
C HIS A 262 -2.70 -14.38 0.50
N LEU A 263 -3.56 -13.84 -0.34
CA LEU A 263 -4.91 -14.37 -0.48
C LEU A 263 -4.97 -15.55 -1.45
N SER A 264 -5.79 -16.53 -1.10
CA SER A 264 -6.30 -17.50 -2.07
C SER A 264 -7.31 -16.84 -3.02
N LEU A 265 -7.72 -17.56 -4.08
CA LEU A 265 -8.80 -17.05 -4.93
C LEU A 265 -10.08 -16.78 -4.14
N ALA A 266 -10.44 -17.65 -3.18
CA ALA A 266 -11.58 -17.44 -2.30
C ALA A 266 -11.43 -16.16 -1.44
N GLY A 267 -10.22 -15.85 -0.98
CA GLY A 267 -9.93 -14.59 -0.28
C GLY A 267 -10.15 -13.37 -1.17
N TYR A 268 -9.70 -13.44 -2.42
CA TYR A 268 -9.99 -12.39 -3.40
C TYR A 268 -11.47 -12.26 -3.75
N GLU A 269 -12.24 -13.35 -3.78
CA GLU A 269 -13.70 -13.29 -3.99
C GLU A 269 -14.41 -12.56 -2.83
N VAL A 270 -14.03 -12.82 -1.59
CA VAL A 270 -14.54 -12.10 -0.42
C VAL A 270 -14.18 -10.61 -0.50
N TYR A 271 -12.94 -10.31 -0.82
CA TYR A 271 -12.48 -8.93 -0.96
C TYR A 271 -13.27 -8.20 -2.06
N ALA A 272 -13.39 -8.80 -3.25
CA ALA A 272 -14.13 -8.23 -4.37
C ALA A 272 -15.60 -7.97 -4.01
N GLN A 273 -16.27 -8.92 -3.33
CA GLN A 273 -17.64 -8.79 -2.88
C GLN A 273 -17.83 -7.57 -1.98
N LYS A 274 -16.91 -7.33 -1.05
CA LYS A 274 -16.99 -6.20 -0.12
C LYS A 274 -16.56 -4.88 -0.76
N LEU A 275 -15.67 -4.93 -1.74
CA LEU A 275 -15.20 -3.77 -2.48
C LEU A 275 -16.24 -3.25 -3.47
N ALA A 276 -16.98 -4.14 -4.12
CA ALA A 276 -17.93 -3.81 -5.19
C ALA A 276 -18.94 -2.71 -4.82
N PRO A 277 -19.64 -2.73 -3.67
CA PRO A 277 -20.58 -1.67 -3.33
C PRO A 277 -19.92 -0.30 -3.14
N LEU A 278 -18.62 -0.26 -2.82
CA LEU A 278 -17.86 0.99 -2.65
C LEU A 278 -17.41 1.58 -3.99
N LEU A 279 -17.14 0.74 -4.99
CA LEU A 279 -16.70 1.17 -6.32
C LEU A 279 -17.86 1.48 -7.28
N LYS A 280 -18.98 0.75 -7.17
CA LYS A 280 -20.13 0.89 -8.09
C LYS A 280 -20.57 2.35 -8.31
N PRO A 281 -20.68 3.24 -7.30
CA PRO A 281 -21.09 4.62 -7.53
C PRO A 281 -20.13 5.41 -8.42
N ALA A 282 -18.83 5.16 -8.33
CA ALA A 282 -17.84 5.80 -9.18
C ALA A 282 -17.88 5.23 -10.61
N LEU A 283 -18.08 3.92 -10.74
CA LEU A 283 -18.11 3.25 -12.04
C LEU A 283 -19.36 3.58 -12.86
N ALA A 284 -20.45 4.00 -12.21
CA ALA A 284 -21.68 4.40 -12.87
C ALA A 284 -21.63 5.82 -13.46
N ARG A 285 -20.60 6.60 -13.16
CA ARG A 285 -20.32 7.91 -13.76
C ARG A 285 -19.52 7.74 -15.05
#